data_4835c5dc04630ad5881591ee6ce59563
#
_entry.id   4835c5dc04630ad5881591ee6ce59563
#
_cell.length_a   1.000
_cell.length_b   1.000
_cell.length_c   1.000
_cell.angle_alpha   90.00
_cell.angle_beta   90.00
_cell.angle_gamma   90.00
#
_symmetry.space_group_name_H-M   'P 1'
#
loop_
_entity.id
_entity.type
_entity.pdbx_description
1 polymer ?
#
loop_
_entity_poly.entity_id
_entity_poly.type
_entity_poly.pdbx_seq_one_letter_code
_entity_poly.pdbx_strand_id
1 'polypeptide(L)'
;RVGDTVFYQGATAANRGIVAAFEAVLGKKITVPPHHDVTGAIGAAILAMRERTWETSSFKGFDLVDREYALSSFECQSCPNSCEIRQVKIQGEKPLVYGGRCEKYEVRRDQQLADLPDLFSQRDDWLYGQEPPAEGQRGRIGLPRAMFFQELMPFFRAFFESLGYGVVYSAKTNKRVIHKGVECMAAETCYPVKVAHGHILDLLEAGAQDIFLPSIIDIGHPHPDIEQGSVCPLAQTLSYTVPSTIDFAAYGARLHAPVIYFGRGRQVLRRCLQALGKTLGVSGWAVNRALKAAEAAKNAFFEK
;
A
#
# COMPACT_ATOMS: atom_id res chain seq x y z
N ARG A 1 17.45 15.55 -29.58
CA ARG A 1 17.41 15.71 -31.06
C ARG A 1 16.62 14.57 -31.65
N VAL A 2 15.60 14.87 -32.47
CA VAL A 2 14.83 13.88 -33.23
C VAL A 2 15.53 13.67 -34.57
N GLY A 3 15.79 12.42 -34.96
CA GLY A 3 16.40 12.07 -36.24
C GLY A 3 15.55 12.44 -37.45
N ASP A 4 16.08 12.23 -38.65
CA ASP A 4 15.35 12.59 -39.88
C ASP A 4 14.25 11.58 -40.24
N THR A 5 14.43 10.33 -39.85
CA THR A 5 13.41 9.28 -39.97
C THR A 5 12.79 9.02 -38.59
N VAL A 6 11.48 9.17 -38.50
CA VAL A 6 10.73 8.96 -37.27
C VAL A 6 9.75 7.81 -37.47
N PHE A 7 9.90 6.77 -36.66
CA PHE A 7 8.95 5.66 -36.59
C PHE A 7 8.07 5.79 -35.35
N TYR A 8 6.79 5.49 -35.51
CA TYR A 8 5.85 5.45 -34.41
C TYR A 8 5.23 4.06 -34.33
N GLN A 9 5.35 3.42 -33.16
CA GLN A 9 4.89 2.05 -32.94
C GLN A 9 4.06 1.93 -31.65
N GLY A 10 3.43 0.78 -31.45
CA GLY A 10 2.53 0.48 -30.36
C GLY A 10 1.07 0.70 -30.72
N ALA A 11 0.16 0.38 -29.82
CA ALA A 11 -1.29 0.46 -30.03
C ALA A 11 -1.76 1.89 -30.38
N THR A 12 -1.13 2.90 -29.79
CA THR A 12 -1.47 4.32 -30.04
C THR A 12 -1.14 4.79 -31.45
N ALA A 13 -0.24 4.09 -32.18
CA ALA A 13 0.06 4.40 -33.57
C ALA A 13 -1.11 4.12 -34.54
N ALA A 14 -2.11 3.36 -34.12
CA ALA A 14 -3.37 3.19 -34.85
C ALA A 14 -4.22 4.48 -34.92
N ASN A 15 -4.00 5.40 -33.98
CA ASN A 15 -4.74 6.66 -33.94
C ASN A 15 -4.10 7.70 -34.89
N ARG A 16 -4.73 7.88 -36.05
CA ARG A 16 -4.27 8.83 -37.06
C ARG A 16 -4.20 10.28 -36.57
N GLY A 17 -5.05 10.67 -35.63
CA GLY A 17 -5.02 12.01 -35.02
C GLY A 17 -3.76 12.25 -34.22
N ILE A 18 -3.28 11.25 -33.47
CA ILE A 18 -2.03 11.32 -32.75
C ILE A 18 -0.85 11.40 -33.71
N VAL A 19 -0.84 10.60 -34.77
CA VAL A 19 0.20 10.65 -35.83
C VAL A 19 0.28 12.05 -36.44
N ALA A 20 -0.86 12.61 -36.86
CA ALA A 20 -0.92 13.96 -37.41
C ALA A 20 -0.46 15.05 -36.42
N ALA A 21 -0.80 14.92 -35.15
CA ALA A 21 -0.35 15.85 -34.11
C ALA A 21 1.19 15.82 -33.95
N PHE A 22 1.79 14.64 -33.96
CA PHE A 22 3.24 14.52 -33.92
C PHE A 22 3.91 15.09 -35.18
N GLU A 23 3.34 14.85 -36.36
CA GLU A 23 3.84 15.43 -37.63
C GLU A 23 3.80 16.96 -37.59
N ALA A 24 2.70 17.54 -37.09
CA ALA A 24 2.55 18.99 -36.94
C ALA A 24 3.56 19.59 -35.97
N VAL A 25 3.79 18.94 -34.81
CA VAL A 25 4.73 19.44 -33.78
C VAL A 25 6.19 19.28 -34.23
N LEU A 26 6.53 18.16 -34.85
CA LEU A 26 7.91 17.84 -35.24
C LEU A 26 8.32 18.46 -36.59
N GLY A 27 7.36 18.86 -37.43
CA GLY A 27 7.61 19.28 -38.80
C GLY A 27 8.19 18.17 -39.67
N LYS A 28 7.97 16.90 -39.30
CA LYS A 28 8.52 15.72 -39.97
C LYS A 28 7.43 14.69 -40.21
N LYS A 29 7.56 13.95 -41.31
CA LYS A 29 6.66 12.84 -41.59
C LYS A 29 6.94 11.66 -40.67
N ILE A 30 5.88 11.08 -40.12
CA ILE A 30 5.97 9.90 -39.25
C ILE A 30 5.62 8.64 -40.03
N THR A 31 6.47 7.64 -39.95
CA THR A 31 6.25 6.32 -40.51
C THR A 31 5.66 5.39 -39.47
N VAL A 32 4.44 4.93 -39.68
CA VAL A 32 3.82 3.86 -38.88
C VAL A 32 4.10 2.55 -39.62
N PRO A 33 4.95 1.66 -39.08
CA PRO A 33 5.30 0.42 -39.77
C PRO A 33 4.11 -0.55 -39.80
N PRO A 34 4.05 -1.46 -40.77
CA PRO A 34 3.16 -2.62 -40.71
C PRO A 34 3.39 -3.37 -39.38
N HIS A 35 2.31 -3.87 -38.79
CA HIS A 35 2.36 -4.58 -37.50
C HIS A 35 2.94 -3.74 -36.36
N HIS A 36 2.66 -2.43 -36.34
CA HIS A 36 3.11 -1.49 -35.35
C HIS A 36 2.70 -1.87 -33.91
N ASP A 37 1.63 -2.64 -33.77
CA ASP A 37 1.06 -3.14 -32.51
C ASP A 37 1.86 -4.31 -31.91
N VAL A 38 2.58 -5.09 -32.73
CA VAL A 38 3.35 -6.26 -32.31
C VAL A 38 4.85 -6.15 -32.60
N THR A 39 5.33 -4.95 -32.94
CA THR A 39 6.76 -4.71 -33.30
C THR A 39 7.71 -5.20 -32.20
N GLY A 40 7.35 -5.00 -30.90
CA GLY A 40 8.14 -5.49 -29.77
C GLY A 40 8.25 -7.01 -29.75
N ALA A 41 7.16 -7.73 -30.02
CA ALA A 41 7.17 -9.19 -30.07
C ALA A 41 8.02 -9.70 -31.25
N ILE A 42 7.96 -9.05 -32.42
CA ILE A 42 8.80 -9.36 -33.58
C ILE A 42 10.28 -9.14 -33.23
N GLY A 43 10.59 -8.01 -32.59
CA GLY A 43 11.96 -7.71 -32.15
C GLY A 43 12.49 -8.74 -31.15
N ALA A 44 11.69 -9.12 -30.16
CA ALA A 44 12.04 -10.16 -29.20
C ALA A 44 12.29 -11.53 -29.88
N ALA A 45 11.45 -11.91 -30.84
CA ALA A 45 11.64 -13.14 -31.61
C ALA A 45 12.96 -13.13 -32.44
N ILE A 46 13.26 -12.00 -33.08
CA ILE A 46 14.52 -11.86 -33.83
C ILE A 46 15.73 -11.93 -32.91
N LEU A 47 15.69 -11.29 -31.73
CA LEU A 47 16.78 -11.37 -30.76
C LEU A 47 16.94 -12.80 -30.23
N ALA A 48 15.84 -13.47 -29.86
CA ALA A 48 15.88 -14.87 -29.44
C ALA A 48 16.46 -15.79 -30.50
N MET A 49 16.17 -15.57 -31.78
CA MET A 49 16.76 -16.32 -32.89
C MET A 49 18.29 -16.10 -33.03
N ARG A 50 18.75 -14.86 -32.81
CA ARG A 50 20.18 -14.50 -32.94
C ARG A 50 20.99 -14.96 -31.75
N GLU A 51 20.45 -14.91 -30.56
CA GLU A 51 21.18 -15.16 -29.31
C GLU A 51 20.98 -16.58 -28.77
N ARG A 52 20.19 -17.41 -29.44
CA ARG A 52 19.96 -18.80 -29.00
C ARG A 52 21.26 -19.59 -28.92
N THR A 53 21.45 -20.25 -27.78
CA THR A 53 22.59 -21.17 -27.55
C THR A 53 22.16 -22.64 -27.55
N TRP A 54 20.88 -22.93 -27.77
CA TRP A 54 20.30 -24.27 -27.77
C TRP A 54 19.84 -24.70 -29.14
N GLU A 55 19.94 -25.96 -29.44
CA GLU A 55 19.53 -26.56 -30.72
C GLU A 55 18.03 -26.88 -30.77
N THR A 56 17.46 -27.28 -29.60
CA THR A 56 16.05 -27.64 -29.46
C THR A 56 15.28 -26.63 -28.64
N SER A 57 14.05 -26.36 -29.05
CA SER A 57 13.15 -25.47 -28.32
C SER A 57 12.32 -26.24 -27.30
N SER A 58 12.08 -25.61 -26.15
CA SER A 58 11.09 -26.09 -25.17
C SER A 58 9.66 -25.65 -25.51
N PHE A 59 9.45 -25.02 -26.67
CA PHE A 59 8.12 -24.63 -27.13
C PHE A 59 7.23 -25.87 -27.32
N LYS A 60 6.04 -25.82 -26.76
CA LYS A 60 5.13 -26.98 -26.67
C LYS A 60 4.26 -27.23 -27.90
N GLY A 61 4.46 -26.44 -28.97
CA GLY A 61 3.68 -26.54 -30.19
C GLY A 61 2.43 -25.66 -30.19
N PHE A 62 1.83 -25.48 -31.37
CA PHE A 62 0.59 -24.74 -31.55
C PHE A 62 -0.66 -25.60 -31.29
N ASP A 63 -0.50 -26.92 -31.18
CA ASP A 63 -1.53 -27.90 -30.84
C ASP A 63 -1.89 -27.89 -29.34
N LEU A 64 -1.28 -27.01 -28.55
CA LEU A 64 -1.58 -26.87 -27.12
C LEU A 64 -3.06 -26.52 -26.85
N VAL A 65 -3.69 -25.81 -27.79
CA VAL A 65 -5.11 -25.40 -27.70
C VAL A 65 -6.05 -26.62 -27.76
N ASP A 66 -5.61 -27.70 -28.40
CA ASP A 66 -6.41 -28.92 -28.59
C ASP A 66 -6.27 -29.93 -27.43
N ARG A 67 -5.38 -29.64 -26.49
CA ARG A 67 -5.15 -30.50 -25.31
C ARG A 67 -6.17 -30.24 -24.23
N GLU A 68 -6.62 -31.31 -23.58
CA GLU A 68 -7.48 -31.19 -22.40
C GLU A 68 -6.70 -30.54 -21.24
N TYR A 69 -7.31 -29.54 -20.63
CA TYR A 69 -6.78 -28.88 -19.46
C TYR A 69 -7.84 -28.61 -18.41
N ALA A 70 -7.46 -28.62 -17.14
CA ALA A 70 -8.32 -28.27 -16.03
C ALA A 70 -7.89 -26.91 -15.47
N LEU A 71 -8.88 -26.02 -15.25
CA LEU A 71 -8.71 -24.75 -14.58
C LEU A 71 -9.18 -24.86 -13.14
N SER A 72 -8.38 -24.34 -12.23
CA SER A 72 -8.78 -24.14 -10.83
C SER A 72 -8.23 -22.82 -10.32
N SER A 73 -8.87 -22.26 -9.31
CA SER A 73 -8.34 -21.08 -8.60
C SER A 73 -8.46 -21.27 -7.09
N PHE A 74 -7.59 -20.60 -6.37
CA PHE A 74 -7.64 -20.51 -4.92
C PHE A 74 -7.12 -19.14 -4.46
N GLU A 75 -7.50 -18.74 -3.26
CA GLU A 75 -7.01 -17.51 -2.66
C GLU A 75 -5.72 -17.76 -1.87
N CYS A 76 -4.67 -16.99 -2.17
CA CYS A 76 -3.42 -17.04 -1.41
C CYS A 76 -3.62 -16.41 -0.02
N GLN A 77 -3.32 -17.17 1.03
CA GLN A 77 -3.43 -16.73 2.44
C GLN A 77 -2.11 -16.22 3.02
N SER A 78 -1.08 -16.03 2.20
CA SER A 78 0.28 -15.74 2.71
C SER A 78 0.49 -14.27 3.10
N CYS A 79 -0.32 -13.35 2.60
CA CYS A 79 -0.21 -11.92 2.93
C CYS A 79 -1.56 -11.21 2.71
N PRO A 80 -1.68 -9.95 3.14
CA PRO A 80 -2.92 -9.16 2.99
C PRO A 80 -3.41 -8.95 1.55
N ASN A 81 -2.56 -9.18 0.54
CA ASN A 81 -2.98 -9.04 -0.86
C ASN A 81 -4.03 -10.05 -1.28
N SER A 82 -4.12 -11.19 -0.59
CA SER A 82 -5.15 -12.24 -0.84
C SER A 82 -5.35 -12.52 -2.33
N CYS A 83 -4.24 -12.68 -3.07
CA CYS A 83 -4.27 -12.85 -4.53
C CYS A 83 -5.10 -14.08 -4.92
N GLU A 84 -5.93 -13.95 -5.94
CA GLU A 84 -6.52 -15.07 -6.62
C GLU A 84 -5.46 -15.75 -7.49
N ILE A 85 -5.05 -16.94 -7.09
CA ILE A 85 -4.06 -17.76 -7.80
C ILE A 85 -4.80 -18.70 -8.73
N ARG A 86 -4.50 -18.62 -10.01
CA ARG A 86 -5.07 -19.50 -11.04
C ARG A 86 -4.09 -20.61 -11.37
N GLN A 87 -4.59 -21.80 -11.52
CA GLN A 87 -3.82 -22.99 -11.85
C GLN A 87 -4.38 -23.63 -13.11
N VAL A 88 -3.50 -23.85 -14.09
CA VAL A 88 -3.80 -24.63 -15.30
C VAL A 88 -3.07 -25.96 -15.19
N LYS A 89 -3.81 -27.06 -15.23
CA LYS A 89 -3.29 -28.43 -15.25
C LYS A 89 -3.51 -29.03 -16.62
N ILE A 90 -2.43 -29.36 -17.31
CA ILE A 90 -2.43 -30.09 -18.58
C ILE A 90 -1.96 -31.51 -18.28
N GLN A 91 -2.61 -32.52 -18.86
CA GLN A 91 -2.25 -33.93 -18.62
C GLN A 91 -0.79 -34.19 -19.03
N GLY A 92 -0.04 -34.78 -18.12
CA GLY A 92 1.39 -35.08 -18.33
C GLY A 92 2.34 -33.94 -18.09
N GLU A 93 1.85 -32.76 -17.69
CA GLU A 93 2.66 -31.57 -17.45
C GLU A 93 2.60 -31.10 -16.00
N LYS A 94 3.62 -30.30 -15.63
CA LYS A 94 3.61 -29.60 -14.35
C LYS A 94 2.59 -28.48 -14.40
N PRO A 95 1.78 -28.29 -13.35
CA PRO A 95 0.80 -27.23 -13.32
C PRO A 95 1.42 -25.86 -13.55
N LEU A 96 0.83 -25.05 -14.41
CA LEU A 96 1.13 -23.64 -14.56
C LEU A 96 0.31 -22.87 -13.51
N VAL A 97 0.97 -22.05 -12.71
CA VAL A 97 0.35 -21.26 -11.66
C VAL A 97 0.67 -19.78 -11.88
N TYR A 98 -0.35 -18.91 -11.86
CA TYR A 98 -0.20 -17.48 -12.12
C TYR A 98 -1.26 -16.65 -11.38
N GLY A 99 -1.14 -15.32 -11.42
CA GLY A 99 -2.06 -14.38 -10.79
C GLY A 99 -1.59 -13.85 -9.44
N GLY A 100 -0.42 -14.29 -8.97
CA GLY A 100 0.23 -13.71 -7.80
C GLY A 100 0.79 -12.31 -8.08
N ARG A 101 0.78 -11.44 -7.07
CA ARG A 101 1.51 -10.16 -7.12
C ARG A 101 2.97 -10.29 -6.70
N CYS A 102 3.36 -11.48 -6.29
CA CYS A 102 4.74 -11.84 -5.95
C CYS A 102 5.10 -13.15 -6.66
N GLU A 103 6.38 -13.47 -6.69
CA GLU A 103 6.92 -14.65 -7.39
C GLU A 103 6.70 -15.99 -6.65
N LYS A 104 5.97 -15.99 -5.52
CA LYS A 104 5.83 -17.19 -4.67
C LYS A 104 5.39 -18.45 -5.41
N TYR A 105 4.52 -18.29 -6.40
CA TYR A 105 3.97 -19.40 -7.18
C TYR A 105 4.53 -19.51 -8.59
N GLU A 106 5.11 -18.44 -9.12
CA GLU A 106 5.57 -18.34 -10.51
C GLU A 106 7.04 -18.75 -10.69
N VAL A 107 7.86 -18.38 -9.70
CA VAL A 107 9.28 -18.73 -9.69
C VAL A 107 9.52 -19.89 -8.74
N ARG A 108 10.10 -20.98 -9.22
CA ARG A 108 10.66 -22.02 -8.36
C ARG A 108 11.88 -21.43 -7.66
N ARG A 109 11.69 -20.90 -6.46
CA ARG A 109 12.83 -20.61 -5.60
C ARG A 109 13.53 -21.90 -5.26
N ASP A 110 14.84 -21.97 -5.53
CA ASP A 110 15.68 -22.99 -4.96
C ASP A 110 15.44 -23.06 -3.46
N GLN A 111 15.30 -24.25 -2.91
CA GLN A 111 15.02 -24.47 -1.48
C GLN A 111 16.00 -23.77 -0.53
N GLN A 112 17.17 -23.36 -1.05
CA GLN A 112 18.18 -22.61 -0.29
C GLN A 112 17.73 -21.22 0.20
N LEU A 113 16.66 -20.65 -0.34
CA LEU A 113 16.09 -19.38 0.15
C LEU A 113 15.02 -19.56 1.23
N ALA A 114 14.69 -20.81 1.57
CA ALA A 114 13.66 -21.12 2.59
C ALA A 114 14.08 -20.71 4.03
N ASP A 115 15.37 -20.54 4.28
CA ASP A 115 15.92 -20.19 5.60
C ASP A 115 16.01 -18.67 5.85
N LEU A 116 15.64 -17.83 4.89
CA LEU A 116 15.62 -16.38 5.11
C LEU A 116 14.43 -16.01 6.02
N PRO A 117 14.68 -15.23 7.09
CA PRO A 117 13.65 -14.80 7.98
C PRO A 117 12.65 -13.89 7.26
N ASP A 118 11.35 -14.06 7.52
CA ASP A 118 10.32 -13.15 7.06
C ASP A 118 10.32 -11.87 7.93
N LEU A 119 11.13 -10.91 7.54
CA LEU A 119 11.30 -9.65 8.26
C LEU A 119 10.01 -8.81 8.30
N PHE A 120 9.13 -8.96 7.31
CA PHE A 120 7.84 -8.27 7.31
C PHE A 120 6.89 -8.84 8.36
N SER A 121 6.83 -10.16 8.49
CA SER A 121 6.05 -10.79 9.56
C SER A 121 6.61 -10.46 10.93
N GLN A 122 7.93 -10.48 11.11
CA GLN A 122 8.56 -10.09 12.38
C GLN A 122 8.25 -8.63 12.73
N ARG A 123 8.33 -7.72 11.76
CA ARG A 123 7.99 -6.31 11.97
C ARG A 123 6.50 -6.13 12.32
N ASP A 124 5.60 -6.87 11.68
CA ASP A 124 4.17 -6.85 11.99
C ASP A 124 3.91 -7.32 13.43
N ASP A 125 4.60 -8.38 13.86
CA ASP A 125 4.55 -8.86 15.25
C ASP A 125 5.08 -7.84 16.26
N TRP A 126 6.14 -7.12 15.95
CA TRP A 126 6.64 -6.04 16.82
C TRP A 126 5.68 -4.86 16.92
N LEU A 127 4.96 -4.54 15.83
CA LEU A 127 3.99 -3.45 15.81
C LEU A 127 2.68 -3.83 16.52
N TYR A 128 2.19 -5.06 16.34
CA TYR A 128 0.82 -5.45 16.67
C TYR A 128 0.71 -6.76 17.47
N GLY A 129 1.78 -7.53 17.64
CA GLY A 129 1.76 -8.86 18.26
C GLY A 129 1.44 -8.84 19.77
N GLN A 130 1.55 -7.70 20.43
CA GLN A 130 1.05 -7.52 21.78
C GLN A 130 -0.35 -6.91 21.70
N GLU A 131 -1.36 -7.66 22.10
CA GLU A 131 -2.70 -7.11 22.22
C GLU A 131 -2.68 -5.99 23.28
N PRO A 132 -3.10 -4.77 22.91
CA PRO A 132 -3.21 -3.69 23.87
C PRO A 132 -4.32 -4.00 24.89
N PRO A 133 -4.26 -3.43 26.09
CA PRO A 133 -5.34 -3.58 27.06
C PRO A 133 -6.67 -3.13 26.45
N ALA A 134 -7.67 -4.02 26.49
CA ALA A 134 -8.95 -3.85 25.80
C ALA A 134 -9.74 -2.63 26.30
N GLU A 135 -9.54 -2.24 27.58
CA GLU A 135 -10.21 -1.09 28.19
C GLU A 135 -9.21 -0.22 28.96
N GLY A 136 -9.33 1.09 28.79
CA GLY A 136 -8.62 2.08 29.57
C GLY A 136 -9.57 2.85 30.48
N GLN A 137 -9.06 3.51 31.52
CA GLN A 137 -9.85 4.35 32.44
C GLN A 137 -10.58 5.50 31.75
N ARG A 138 -10.12 5.89 30.54
CA ARG A 138 -10.68 6.96 29.73
C ARG A 138 -11.46 6.47 28.49
N GLY A 139 -11.75 5.17 28.43
CA GLY A 139 -12.40 4.55 27.29
C GLY A 139 -11.40 4.00 26.27
N ARG A 140 -11.89 3.75 25.05
CA ARG A 140 -11.15 3.07 23.97
C ARG A 140 -10.90 4.04 22.82
N ILE A 141 -9.71 3.97 22.21
CA ILE A 141 -9.35 4.73 21.01
C ILE A 141 -8.89 3.80 19.91
N GLY A 142 -9.50 3.94 18.72
CA GLY A 142 -9.18 3.14 17.54
C GLY A 142 -8.00 3.73 16.75
N LEU A 143 -7.01 2.89 16.46
CA LEU A 143 -5.87 3.19 15.61
C LEU A 143 -5.93 2.28 14.37
N PRO A 144 -6.11 2.83 13.15
CA PRO A 144 -6.16 2.00 11.94
C PRO A 144 -4.79 1.44 11.57
N ARG A 145 -4.72 0.16 11.18
CA ARG A 145 -3.48 -0.48 10.68
C ARG A 145 -3.17 -0.04 9.24
N ALA A 146 -3.10 1.25 9.00
CA ALA A 146 -2.92 1.83 7.68
C ALA A 146 -2.01 3.06 7.70
N MET A 147 -1.47 3.42 6.56
CA MET A 147 -0.72 4.64 6.33
C MET A 147 0.44 4.82 7.33
N PHE A 148 0.50 5.96 8.03
CA PHE A 148 1.54 6.31 9.01
C PHE A 148 1.63 5.35 10.21
N PHE A 149 0.56 4.65 10.51
CA PHE A 149 0.54 3.71 11.62
C PHE A 149 1.43 2.49 11.38
N GLN A 150 1.79 2.21 10.13
CA GLN A 150 2.78 1.19 9.81
C GLN A 150 4.20 1.51 10.34
N GLU A 151 4.42 2.72 10.77
CA GLU A 151 5.71 3.18 11.30
C GLU A 151 5.57 3.83 12.68
N LEU A 152 4.50 4.60 12.89
CA LEU A 152 4.28 5.38 14.09
C LEU A 152 3.37 4.71 15.12
N MET A 153 2.98 3.46 14.90
CA MET A 153 2.10 2.73 15.83
C MET A 153 2.69 2.66 17.25
N PRO A 154 3.97 2.34 17.48
CA PRO A 154 4.54 2.30 18.81
C PRO A 154 4.46 3.66 19.53
N PHE A 155 4.63 4.75 18.78
CA PHE A 155 4.52 6.11 19.31
C PHE A 155 3.08 6.40 19.78
N PHE A 156 2.10 6.22 18.90
CA PHE A 156 0.71 6.57 19.23
C PHE A 156 0.11 5.63 20.25
N ARG A 157 0.43 4.33 20.19
CA ARG A 157 0.04 3.36 21.22
C ARG A 157 0.49 3.81 22.60
N ALA A 158 1.78 4.01 22.79
CA ALA A 158 2.36 4.40 24.09
C ALA A 158 1.83 5.77 24.56
N PHE A 159 1.56 6.70 23.62
CA PHE A 159 0.96 7.98 23.93
C PHE A 159 -0.44 7.83 24.54
N PHE A 160 -1.33 7.09 23.88
CA PHE A 160 -2.69 6.92 24.36
C PHE A 160 -2.80 6.04 25.58
N GLU A 161 -2.02 4.97 25.68
CA GLU A 161 -1.93 4.12 26.89
C GLU A 161 -1.47 4.95 28.10
N SER A 162 -0.46 5.82 27.94
CA SER A 162 0.01 6.71 29.00
C SER A 162 -1.02 7.75 29.43
N LEU A 163 -1.97 8.11 28.54
CA LEU A 163 -3.11 8.96 28.86
C LEU A 163 -4.27 8.20 29.52
N GLY A 164 -4.20 6.88 29.60
CA GLY A 164 -5.22 6.03 30.21
C GLY A 164 -6.30 5.54 29.24
N TYR A 165 -6.07 5.59 27.94
CA TYR A 165 -6.94 4.97 26.94
C TYR A 165 -6.57 3.50 26.71
N GLY A 166 -7.57 2.65 26.49
CA GLY A 166 -7.41 1.36 25.84
C GLY A 166 -7.26 1.55 24.34
N VAL A 167 -6.18 1.02 23.75
CA VAL A 167 -5.94 1.13 22.30
C VAL A 167 -6.56 -0.06 21.59
N VAL A 168 -7.28 0.19 20.50
CA VAL A 168 -7.88 -0.84 19.65
C VAL A 168 -7.33 -0.72 18.23
N TYR A 169 -6.94 -1.84 17.65
CA TYR A 169 -6.49 -1.89 16.27
C TYR A 169 -7.59 -2.40 15.34
N SER A 170 -7.64 -1.90 14.12
CA SER A 170 -8.38 -2.59 13.07
C SER A 170 -7.77 -3.97 12.78
N ALA A 171 -8.54 -4.86 12.20
CA ALA A 171 -8.06 -6.17 11.78
C ALA A 171 -6.84 -6.06 10.84
N LYS A 172 -6.03 -7.11 10.76
CA LYS A 172 -5.01 -7.21 9.71
C LYS A 172 -5.69 -7.04 8.34
N THR A 173 -5.06 -6.30 7.44
CA THR A 173 -5.59 -6.06 6.09
C THR A 173 -5.97 -7.39 5.44
N ASN A 174 -7.22 -7.48 4.99
CA ASN A 174 -7.79 -8.65 4.33
C ASN A 174 -8.81 -8.22 3.27
N LYS A 175 -9.35 -9.16 2.50
CA LYS A 175 -10.32 -8.84 1.44
C LYS A 175 -11.52 -8.06 1.95
N ARG A 176 -12.04 -8.35 3.14
CA ARG A 176 -13.18 -7.65 3.71
C ARG A 176 -12.86 -6.17 3.96
N VAL A 177 -11.72 -5.89 4.58
CA VAL A 177 -11.25 -4.52 4.83
C VAL A 177 -11.02 -3.77 3.52
N ILE A 178 -10.36 -4.42 2.54
CA ILE A 178 -10.11 -3.83 1.22
C ILE A 178 -11.42 -3.51 0.51
N HIS A 179 -12.37 -4.44 0.48
CA HIS A 179 -13.65 -4.30 -0.21
C HIS A 179 -14.46 -3.14 0.37
N LYS A 180 -14.60 -3.07 1.68
CA LYS A 180 -15.25 -1.94 2.38
C LYS A 180 -14.63 -0.60 2.02
N GLY A 181 -13.29 -0.53 2.01
CA GLY A 181 -12.58 0.68 1.65
C GLY A 181 -12.79 1.11 0.20
N VAL A 182 -12.87 0.15 -0.73
CA VAL A 182 -13.14 0.44 -2.14
C VAL A 182 -14.59 0.90 -2.36
N GLU A 183 -15.55 0.25 -1.70
CA GLU A 183 -16.98 0.54 -1.85
C GLU A 183 -17.40 1.88 -1.25
N CYS A 184 -16.77 2.32 -0.16
CA CYS A 184 -17.15 3.57 0.48
C CYS A 184 -16.61 4.82 -0.22
N MET A 185 -15.74 4.68 -1.23
CA MET A 185 -15.13 5.83 -1.89
C MET A 185 -16.10 6.56 -2.82
N ALA A 186 -16.21 7.89 -2.65
CA ALA A 186 -17.00 8.75 -3.52
C ALA A 186 -16.25 9.14 -4.82
N ALA A 187 -14.92 9.06 -4.82
CA ALA A 187 -14.08 9.43 -5.95
C ALA A 187 -12.86 8.51 -6.06
N GLU A 188 -12.31 8.38 -7.27
CA GLU A 188 -11.14 7.56 -7.52
C GLU A 188 -9.90 8.15 -6.84
N THR A 189 -9.15 7.30 -6.12
CA THR A 189 -7.93 7.68 -5.41
C THR A 189 -6.95 6.52 -5.37
N CYS A 190 -5.75 6.73 -4.78
CA CYS A 190 -4.76 5.67 -4.67
C CYS A 190 -5.18 4.54 -3.72
N TYR A 191 -4.72 3.33 -4.01
CA TYR A 191 -5.10 2.12 -3.28
C TYR A 191 -4.85 2.19 -1.76
N PRO A 192 -3.72 2.71 -1.24
CA PRO A 192 -3.52 2.84 0.21
C PRO A 192 -4.58 3.69 0.92
N VAL A 193 -5.05 4.75 0.26
CA VAL A 193 -6.13 5.60 0.81
C VAL A 193 -7.45 4.84 0.87
N LYS A 194 -7.79 4.08 -0.19
CA LYS A 194 -8.98 3.20 -0.18
C LYS A 194 -8.92 2.20 0.97
N VAL A 195 -7.79 1.53 1.13
CA VAL A 195 -7.59 0.55 2.22
C VAL A 195 -7.70 1.21 3.60
N ALA A 196 -7.20 2.42 3.77
CA ALA A 196 -7.31 3.16 5.03
C ALA A 196 -8.77 3.43 5.43
N HIS A 197 -9.65 3.75 4.46
CA HIS A 197 -11.09 3.88 4.73
C HIS A 197 -11.69 2.56 5.24
N GLY A 198 -11.28 1.43 4.65
CA GLY A 198 -11.71 0.11 5.10
C GLY A 198 -11.28 -0.21 6.53
N HIS A 199 -10.08 0.18 6.94
CA HIS A 199 -9.61 0.03 8.31
C HIS A 199 -10.40 0.89 9.31
N ILE A 200 -10.81 2.09 8.90
CA ILE A 200 -11.64 2.96 9.72
C ILE A 200 -13.03 2.36 9.90
N LEU A 201 -13.65 1.89 8.82
CA LEU A 201 -14.93 1.18 8.89
C LEU A 201 -14.87 -0.07 9.78
N ASP A 202 -13.76 -0.82 9.70
CA ASP A 202 -13.55 -2.00 10.53
C ASP A 202 -13.50 -1.65 12.03
N LEU A 203 -12.86 -0.54 12.40
CA LEU A 203 -12.85 -0.03 13.78
C LEU A 203 -14.24 0.43 14.25
N LEU A 204 -14.97 1.14 13.40
CA LEU A 204 -16.32 1.62 13.72
C LEU A 204 -17.30 0.46 13.94
N GLU A 205 -17.26 -0.56 13.08
CA GLU A 205 -18.06 -1.77 13.23
C GLU A 205 -17.68 -2.60 14.45
N ALA A 206 -16.40 -2.55 14.88
CA ALA A 206 -15.94 -3.15 16.13
C ALA A 206 -16.35 -2.33 17.38
N GLY A 207 -17.11 -1.25 17.20
CA GLY A 207 -17.65 -0.43 18.29
C GLY A 207 -16.64 0.57 18.87
N ALA A 208 -15.60 0.97 18.13
CA ALA A 208 -14.70 2.02 18.58
C ALA A 208 -15.41 3.39 18.54
N GLN A 209 -15.54 4.03 19.70
CA GLN A 209 -16.22 5.32 19.84
C GLN A 209 -15.31 6.52 19.57
N ASP A 210 -14.02 6.38 19.73
CA ASP A 210 -13.02 7.37 19.41
C ASP A 210 -12.05 6.80 18.37
N ILE A 211 -11.92 7.47 17.23
CA ILE A 211 -10.99 7.11 16.16
C ILE A 211 -9.93 8.20 16.07
N PHE A 212 -8.66 7.80 16.10
CA PHE A 212 -7.56 8.72 15.91
C PHE A 212 -6.99 8.59 14.49
N LEU A 213 -7.06 9.65 13.73
CA LEU A 213 -6.56 9.73 12.36
C LEU A 213 -5.90 11.10 12.13
N PRO A 214 -4.63 11.26 12.49
CA PRO A 214 -3.94 12.53 12.36
C PRO A 214 -3.68 12.90 10.90
N SER A 215 -3.67 14.21 10.61
CA SER A 215 -3.06 14.77 9.41
C SER A 215 -1.57 14.99 9.67
N ILE A 216 -0.74 14.05 9.24
CA ILE A 216 0.72 14.17 9.38
C ILE A 216 1.26 14.89 8.16
N ILE A 217 1.85 16.07 8.36
CA ILE A 217 2.34 16.89 7.27
C ILE A 217 3.76 16.53 6.90
N ASP A 218 4.60 16.31 7.91
CA ASP A 218 5.97 15.90 7.71
C ASP A 218 6.44 14.97 8.82
N ILE A 219 7.25 13.98 8.47
CA ILE A 219 7.84 13.01 9.41
C ILE A 219 9.33 13.27 9.66
N GLY A 220 9.89 14.32 9.04
CA GLY A 220 11.31 14.56 8.98
C GLY A 220 12.02 13.60 8.01
N HIS A 221 13.31 13.79 7.84
CA HIS A 221 14.14 12.89 7.05
C HIS A 221 15.40 12.51 7.85
N PRO A 222 15.81 11.23 7.87
CA PRO A 222 16.99 10.81 8.61
C PRO A 222 18.30 11.32 8.01
N HIS A 223 18.32 11.65 6.72
CA HIS A 223 19.52 12.16 6.06
C HIS A 223 19.64 13.67 6.25
N PRO A 224 20.79 14.20 6.76
CA PRO A 224 20.96 15.60 7.11
C PRO A 224 20.86 16.57 5.93
N ASP A 225 21.19 16.11 4.71
CA ASP A 225 21.16 16.95 3.51
C ASP A 225 19.77 17.06 2.86
N ILE A 226 18.76 16.38 3.42
CA ILE A 226 17.38 16.44 2.93
C ILE A 226 16.54 17.27 3.89
N GLU A 227 16.24 18.50 3.47
CA GLU A 227 15.49 19.45 4.29
C GLU A 227 13.98 19.16 4.38
N GLN A 228 13.42 18.39 3.44
CA GLN A 228 11.99 18.17 3.34
C GLN A 228 11.63 16.69 3.55
N GLY A 229 10.90 16.43 4.63
CA GLY A 229 10.28 15.14 4.93
C GLY A 229 8.76 15.18 4.77
N SER A 230 8.24 15.98 3.82
CA SER A 230 6.80 16.10 3.61
C SER A 230 6.19 14.81 3.12
N VAL A 231 5.07 14.45 3.71
CA VAL A 231 4.31 13.24 3.37
C VAL A 231 3.45 13.49 2.13
N CYS A 232 3.08 12.41 1.43
CA CYS A 232 2.19 12.47 0.27
C CYS A 232 0.92 13.30 0.57
N PRO A 233 0.50 14.23 -0.30
CA PRO A 233 -0.69 15.07 -0.09
C PRO A 233 -1.97 14.28 0.18
N LEU A 234 -2.17 13.14 -0.48
CA LEU A 234 -3.33 12.27 -0.26
C LEU A 234 -3.34 11.66 1.15
N ALA A 235 -2.16 11.39 1.69
CA ALA A 235 -2.01 10.91 3.06
C ALA A 235 -2.23 12.04 4.09
N GLN A 236 -1.75 13.26 3.80
CA GLN A 236 -1.98 14.44 4.65
C GLN A 236 -3.46 14.78 4.75
N THR A 237 -4.21 14.64 3.66
CA THR A 237 -5.63 15.02 3.58
C THR A 237 -6.59 13.93 3.98
N LEU A 238 -6.12 12.72 4.27
CA LEU A 238 -6.97 11.56 4.59
C LEU A 238 -7.98 11.86 5.72
N SER A 239 -7.53 12.53 6.79
CA SER A 239 -8.39 12.87 7.93
C SER A 239 -9.51 13.88 7.61
N TYR A 240 -9.38 14.58 6.50
CA TYR A 240 -10.41 15.52 5.99
C TYR A 240 -11.31 14.87 4.95
N THR A 241 -10.81 13.91 4.19
CA THR A 241 -11.60 13.22 3.15
C THR A 241 -12.47 12.11 3.73
N VAL A 242 -12.02 11.42 4.78
CA VAL A 242 -12.77 10.35 5.43
C VAL A 242 -14.16 10.78 5.90
N PRO A 243 -14.35 11.95 6.57
CA PRO A 243 -15.69 12.37 7.00
C PRO A 243 -16.66 12.70 5.86
N SER A 244 -16.17 12.85 4.62
CA SER A 244 -17.05 13.06 3.46
C SER A 244 -17.66 11.77 2.91
N THR A 245 -17.13 10.62 3.32
CA THR A 245 -17.55 9.29 2.86
C THR A 245 -18.08 8.40 3.99
N ILE A 246 -17.69 8.67 5.24
CA ILE A 246 -18.08 7.89 6.42
C ILE A 246 -18.76 8.80 7.42
N ASP A 247 -20.01 8.49 7.75
CA ASP A 247 -20.78 9.18 8.78
C ASP A 247 -20.43 8.60 10.16
N PHE A 248 -19.54 9.24 10.89
CA PHE A 248 -19.14 8.83 12.25
C PHE A 248 -20.29 8.90 13.24
N ALA A 249 -21.22 9.83 13.05
CA ALA A 249 -22.36 10.00 13.96
C ALA A 249 -23.30 8.78 13.90
N ALA A 250 -23.46 8.16 12.74
CA ALA A 250 -24.24 6.94 12.59
C ALA A 250 -23.72 5.77 13.44
N TYR A 251 -22.39 5.78 13.75
CA TYR A 251 -21.75 4.80 14.63
C TYR A 251 -21.62 5.28 16.08
N GLY A 252 -22.13 6.48 16.41
CA GLY A 252 -21.92 7.09 17.74
C GLY A 252 -20.45 7.38 18.04
N ALA A 253 -19.62 7.54 17.00
CA ALA A 253 -18.17 7.68 17.11
C ALA A 253 -17.70 9.12 16.85
N ARG A 254 -16.50 9.43 17.34
CA ARG A 254 -15.83 10.72 17.17
C ARG A 254 -14.50 10.52 16.45
N LEU A 255 -14.21 11.40 15.51
CA LEU A 255 -12.92 11.44 14.82
C LEU A 255 -12.01 12.51 15.46
N HIS A 256 -10.83 12.09 15.89
CA HIS A 256 -9.75 12.97 16.35
C HIS A 256 -8.71 13.11 15.24
N ALA A 257 -8.70 14.27 14.58
CA ALA A 257 -7.90 14.55 13.38
C ALA A 257 -6.91 15.73 13.56
N PRO A 258 -5.98 15.66 14.55
CA PRO A 258 -5.03 16.74 14.74
C PRO A 258 -4.04 16.84 13.59
N VAL A 259 -3.58 18.06 13.29
CA VAL A 259 -2.43 18.29 12.40
C VAL A 259 -1.14 18.10 13.19
N ILE A 260 -0.24 17.23 12.71
CA ILE A 260 1.00 16.88 13.42
C ILE A 260 2.21 17.07 12.50
N TYR A 261 3.27 17.63 13.07
CA TYR A 261 4.58 17.82 12.44
C TYR A 261 5.64 17.10 13.27
N PHE A 262 6.26 16.05 12.74
CA PHE A 262 7.37 15.38 13.40
C PHE A 262 8.72 15.99 13.01
N GLY A 263 8.90 16.42 11.77
CA GLY A 263 10.16 16.95 11.26
C GLY A 263 10.49 18.39 11.68
N ARG A 264 9.52 19.11 12.28
CA ARG A 264 9.71 20.50 12.72
C ARG A 264 10.22 20.64 14.15
N GLY A 265 10.75 19.58 14.70
CA GLY A 265 11.35 19.54 16.03
C GLY A 265 10.35 19.33 17.16
N ARG A 266 10.91 18.87 18.30
CA ARG A 266 10.17 18.41 19.49
C ARG A 266 9.20 19.43 20.08
N GLN A 267 9.54 20.73 20.01
CA GLN A 267 8.66 21.77 20.58
C GLN A 267 7.37 21.91 19.76
N VAL A 268 7.46 21.81 18.41
CA VAL A 268 6.30 21.88 17.53
C VAL A 268 5.42 20.64 17.75
N LEU A 269 6.01 19.45 17.76
CA LEU A 269 5.29 18.21 18.05
C LEU A 269 4.55 18.29 19.39
N ARG A 270 5.23 18.78 20.44
CA ARG A 270 4.61 18.98 21.77
C ARG A 270 3.39 19.90 21.70
N ARG A 271 3.46 21.02 20.96
CA ARG A 271 2.32 21.94 20.81
C ARG A 271 1.14 21.26 20.11
N CYS A 272 1.39 20.49 19.05
CA CYS A 272 0.36 19.72 18.35
C CYS A 272 -0.34 18.73 19.30
N LEU A 273 0.42 17.98 20.09
CA LEU A 273 -0.13 17.02 21.03
C LEU A 273 -0.81 17.68 22.22
N GLN A 274 -0.36 18.86 22.67
CA GLN A 274 -1.07 19.64 23.69
C GLN A 274 -2.40 20.16 23.17
N ALA A 275 -2.50 20.57 21.91
CA ALA A 275 -3.78 20.93 21.29
C ALA A 275 -4.74 19.73 21.27
N LEU A 276 -4.26 18.55 20.85
CA LEU A 276 -5.02 17.29 20.95
C LEU A 276 -5.43 17.01 22.41
N GLY A 277 -4.52 17.17 23.38
CA GLY A 277 -4.82 16.96 24.79
C GLY A 277 -5.97 17.83 25.30
N LYS A 278 -6.08 19.06 24.83
CA LYS A 278 -7.22 19.95 25.16
C LYS A 278 -8.54 19.39 24.65
N THR A 279 -8.58 18.87 23.41
CA THR A 279 -9.80 18.25 22.87
C THR A 279 -10.18 16.95 23.57
N LEU A 280 -9.19 16.24 24.11
CA LEU A 280 -9.37 15.02 24.90
C LEU A 280 -9.67 15.29 26.40
N GLY A 281 -9.65 16.55 26.83
CA GLY A 281 -9.84 16.91 28.23
C GLY A 281 -8.73 16.40 29.16
N VAL A 282 -7.46 16.40 28.69
CA VAL A 282 -6.28 16.00 29.48
C VAL A 282 -5.36 17.17 29.75
N SER A 283 -4.71 17.14 30.93
CA SER A 283 -3.78 18.22 31.32
C SER A 283 -2.53 18.22 30.48
N GLY A 284 -1.92 19.41 30.29
CA GLY A 284 -0.64 19.53 29.57
C GLY A 284 0.51 18.75 30.20
N TRP A 285 0.46 18.53 31.54
CA TRP A 285 1.44 17.67 32.24
C TRP A 285 1.28 16.21 31.82
N ALA A 286 0.03 15.69 31.76
CA ALA A 286 -0.24 14.34 31.29
C ALA A 286 0.22 14.12 29.84
N VAL A 287 -0.04 15.10 28.96
CA VAL A 287 0.43 15.10 27.57
C VAL A 287 1.95 15.04 27.49
N ASN A 288 2.67 15.83 28.31
CA ASN A 288 4.15 15.82 28.31
C ASN A 288 4.71 14.47 28.80
N ARG A 289 4.06 13.84 29.78
CA ARG A 289 4.42 12.48 30.24
C ARG A 289 4.19 11.45 29.12
N ALA A 290 3.02 11.53 28.48
CA ALA A 290 2.67 10.64 27.37
C ALA A 290 3.62 10.81 26.17
N LEU A 291 4.02 12.04 25.85
CA LEU A 291 5.02 12.29 24.80
C LEU A 291 6.36 11.62 25.10
N LYS A 292 6.85 11.67 26.34
CA LYS A 292 8.09 10.98 26.72
C LYS A 292 7.96 9.46 26.53
N ALA A 293 6.84 8.86 26.94
CA ALA A 293 6.59 7.44 26.75
C ALA A 293 6.52 7.06 25.27
N ALA A 294 5.85 7.88 24.46
CA ALA A 294 5.74 7.70 23.03
C ALA A 294 7.10 7.77 22.30
N GLU A 295 7.92 8.77 22.63
CA GLU A 295 9.29 8.91 22.10
C GLU A 295 10.14 7.69 22.44
N ALA A 296 10.10 7.23 23.70
CA ALA A 296 10.83 6.04 24.15
C ALA A 296 10.39 4.77 23.39
N ALA A 297 9.09 4.55 23.24
CA ALA A 297 8.55 3.41 22.51
C ALA A 297 8.91 3.44 21.02
N LYS A 298 8.87 4.61 20.38
CA LYS A 298 9.31 4.79 19.00
C LYS A 298 10.79 4.43 18.85
N ASN A 299 11.66 4.99 19.70
CA ASN A 299 13.11 4.74 19.63
C ASN A 299 13.43 3.25 19.83
N ALA A 300 12.85 2.63 20.84
CA ALA A 300 13.03 1.20 21.09
C ALA A 300 12.56 0.30 19.93
N PHE A 301 11.60 0.74 19.15
CA PHE A 301 11.16 0.04 17.94
C PHE A 301 12.17 0.18 16.79
N PHE A 302 12.75 1.35 16.60
CA PHE A 302 13.74 1.59 15.53
C PHE A 302 15.13 1.03 15.85
N GLU A 303 15.41 0.66 17.10
CA GLU A 303 16.64 -0.02 17.52
C GLU A 303 16.60 -1.55 17.27
N LYS A 304 15.44 -2.11 16.94
CA LYS A 304 15.25 -3.54 16.61
C LYS A 304 15.55 -3.82 15.14
#